data_4cbd225220bf9f528f80e7fbe6fec023
#
_entry.id   4cbd225220bf9f528f80e7fbe6fec023
#
_cell.length_a   1.000
_cell.length_b   1.000
_cell.length_c   1.000
_cell.angle_alpha   90.00
_cell.angle_beta   90.00
_cell.angle_gamma   90.00
#
_symmetry.space_group_name_H-M   'P 1'
#
loop_
_entity.id
_entity.type
_entity.pdbx_description
1 polymer ?
#
loop_
_entity_poly.entity_id
_entity_poly.type
_entity_poly.pdbx_seq_one_letter_code
_entity_poly.pdbx_strand_id
1 'polypeptide(L)'
;YLGSQILRPYNDRKWKYGGAWENRRRLAFDLYERISRDINDPNFLIGSKISAWEGFPGGFGTEGPDSPIIDLTEPLDLIRGLEERGAQYFVQSGGSPSITTAITQADKHAPYFAFLHPTWAKEFKSAAKKAAIVGSNYSVFRNGRNGCLAAEPEKNSMFFYGSKFIEENKVDMIALGRQSFADPYLPQKLREGREDEIKWCTLCDNCLELLIRQREIGCCTYNRHYTDVLVRTRKEFGPLK
;
A
#
# COMPACT_ATOMS: atom_id res chain seq x y z
N TYR A 1 -5.74 8.85 -5.96
CA TYR A 1 -6.98 9.00 -5.17
C TYR A 1 -8.25 9.04 -6.03
N LEU A 2 -8.25 9.61 -7.24
CA LEU A 2 -9.43 9.62 -8.12
C LEU A 2 -9.98 8.20 -8.37
N GLY A 3 -9.10 7.25 -8.70
CA GLY A 3 -9.48 5.86 -8.94
C GLY A 3 -10.20 5.21 -7.77
N SER A 4 -9.66 5.37 -6.55
CA SER A 4 -10.31 4.79 -5.36
C SER A 4 -11.66 5.44 -5.06
N GLN A 5 -11.78 6.75 -5.25
CA GLN A 5 -13.07 7.43 -5.03
C GLN A 5 -14.16 6.99 -6.02
N ILE A 6 -13.79 6.69 -7.27
CA ILE A 6 -14.73 6.19 -8.26
C ILE A 6 -15.22 4.78 -7.92
N LEU A 7 -14.34 3.94 -7.40
CA LEU A 7 -14.66 2.54 -7.03
C LEU A 7 -15.54 2.40 -5.78
N ARG A 8 -15.60 3.42 -4.91
CA ARG A 8 -16.35 3.36 -3.64
C ARG A 8 -17.84 3.12 -3.86
N PRO A 9 -18.51 2.29 -3.04
CA PRO A 9 -19.97 2.18 -2.98
C PRO A 9 -20.68 3.52 -2.75
N TYR A 10 -20.03 4.45 -2.07
CA TYR A 10 -20.50 5.83 -1.87
C TYR A 10 -20.62 6.65 -3.18
N ASN A 11 -20.01 6.22 -4.29
CA ASN A 11 -20.12 6.87 -5.59
C ASN A 11 -21.45 6.52 -6.26
N ASP A 12 -22.50 7.18 -5.89
CA ASP A 12 -23.89 7.02 -6.37
C ASP A 12 -24.24 7.87 -7.61
N ARG A 13 -23.23 8.55 -8.22
CA ARG A 13 -23.44 9.44 -9.37
C ARG A 13 -24.14 8.72 -10.51
N LYS A 14 -25.18 9.37 -11.05
CA LYS A 14 -25.96 8.87 -12.20
C LYS A 14 -25.24 9.11 -13.53
N TRP A 15 -24.12 8.43 -13.75
CA TRP A 15 -23.36 8.51 -15.00
C TRP A 15 -22.57 7.20 -15.23
N LYS A 16 -21.85 7.10 -16.37
CA LYS A 16 -21.16 5.87 -16.78
C LYS A 16 -20.09 5.35 -15.83
N TYR A 17 -19.64 6.12 -14.83
CA TYR A 17 -18.62 5.75 -13.85
C TYR A 17 -19.14 5.83 -12.40
N GLY A 18 -20.43 5.70 -12.16
CA GLY A 18 -21.01 5.75 -10.82
C GLY A 18 -22.25 4.87 -10.66
N GLY A 19 -22.74 4.71 -9.44
CA GLY A 19 -23.84 3.84 -9.11
C GLY A 19 -23.46 2.38 -9.04
N ALA A 20 -24.00 1.52 -9.90
CA ALA A 20 -23.75 0.09 -9.92
C ALA A 20 -22.27 -0.24 -10.12
N TRP A 21 -21.84 -1.39 -9.60
CA TRP A 21 -20.45 -1.84 -9.64
C TRP A 21 -19.86 -1.87 -11.04
N GLU A 22 -20.62 -2.31 -12.03
CA GLU A 22 -20.22 -2.36 -13.44
C GLU A 22 -19.82 -0.99 -13.98
N ASN A 23 -20.45 0.08 -13.48
CA ASN A 23 -20.10 1.44 -13.84
C ASN A 23 -18.90 1.96 -13.06
N ARG A 24 -18.83 1.68 -11.74
CA ARG A 24 -17.74 2.15 -10.88
C ARG A 24 -16.39 1.56 -11.31
N ARG A 25 -16.33 0.29 -11.70
CA ARG A 25 -15.10 -0.36 -12.20
C ARG A 25 -14.73 0.04 -13.65
N ARG A 26 -15.67 0.55 -14.43
CA ARG A 26 -15.51 0.85 -15.85
C ARG A 26 -14.31 1.75 -16.15
N LEU A 27 -14.07 2.80 -15.37
CA LEU A 27 -12.92 3.68 -15.61
C LEU A 27 -11.59 2.91 -15.56
N ALA A 28 -11.43 2.02 -14.58
CA ALA A 28 -10.22 1.22 -14.45
C ALA A 28 -10.05 0.30 -15.67
N PHE A 29 -11.13 -0.32 -16.13
CA PHE A 29 -11.12 -1.19 -17.30
C PHE A 29 -10.81 -0.41 -18.59
N ASP A 30 -11.49 0.70 -18.83
CA ASP A 30 -11.25 1.58 -19.99
C ASP A 30 -9.78 2.04 -20.06
N LEU A 31 -9.16 2.37 -18.90
CA LEU A 31 -7.75 2.77 -18.82
C LEU A 31 -6.82 1.61 -19.20
N TYR A 32 -7.04 0.42 -18.65
CA TYR A 32 -6.20 -0.73 -18.94
C TYR A 32 -6.28 -1.16 -20.41
N GLU A 33 -7.49 -1.23 -20.97
CA GLU A 33 -7.71 -1.54 -22.40
C GLU A 33 -6.99 -0.53 -23.30
N ARG A 34 -7.05 0.76 -22.94
CA ARG A 34 -6.39 1.80 -23.70
C ARG A 34 -4.88 1.71 -23.60
N ILE A 35 -4.33 1.56 -22.38
CA ILE A 35 -2.88 1.44 -22.17
C ILE A 35 -2.33 0.22 -22.91
N SER A 36 -2.96 -0.95 -22.75
CA SER A 36 -2.53 -2.19 -23.41
C SER A 36 -2.53 -2.06 -24.93
N ARG A 37 -3.53 -1.39 -25.50
CA ARG A 37 -3.61 -1.16 -26.94
C ARG A 37 -2.56 -0.16 -27.45
N ASP A 38 -2.39 0.96 -26.72
CA ASP A 38 -1.59 2.10 -27.19
C ASP A 38 -0.07 1.86 -27.02
N ILE A 39 0.35 1.07 -26.02
CA ILE A 39 1.76 0.79 -25.74
C ILE A 39 2.28 -0.37 -26.63
N ASN A 40 1.53 -1.41 -26.84
CA ASN A 40 1.90 -2.56 -27.71
C ASN A 40 3.36 -3.06 -27.55
N ASP A 41 3.86 -3.06 -26.30
CA ASP A 41 5.20 -3.58 -25.97
C ASP A 41 5.06 -4.71 -24.94
N PRO A 42 5.42 -5.98 -25.29
CA PRO A 42 5.28 -7.12 -24.39
C PRO A 42 6.18 -7.04 -23.13
N ASN A 43 7.20 -6.18 -23.15
CA ASN A 43 8.09 -5.95 -22.01
C ASN A 43 7.61 -4.84 -21.08
N PHE A 44 6.59 -4.09 -21.47
CA PHE A 44 6.02 -3.04 -20.63
C PHE A 44 5.08 -3.61 -19.58
N LEU A 45 5.47 -3.49 -18.32
CA LEU A 45 4.67 -4.01 -17.20
C LEU A 45 3.55 -3.04 -16.81
N ILE A 46 2.32 -3.54 -16.81
CA ILE A 46 1.13 -2.79 -16.37
C ILE A 46 0.65 -3.39 -15.06
N GLY A 47 0.49 -2.55 -14.05
CA GLY A 47 -0.04 -2.97 -12.75
C GLY A 47 -0.71 -1.83 -12.00
N SER A 48 -1.37 -2.16 -10.91
CA SER A 48 -2.05 -1.18 -10.05
C SER A 48 -1.84 -1.46 -8.57
N LYS A 49 -1.83 -0.38 -7.79
CA LYS A 49 -1.98 -0.47 -6.34
C LYS A 49 -3.47 -0.40 -6.00
N ILE A 50 -4.00 -1.46 -5.39
CA ILE A 50 -5.43 -1.62 -5.10
C ILE A 50 -5.63 -1.77 -3.60
N SER A 51 -6.56 -0.98 -3.04
CA SER A 51 -7.01 -1.17 -1.65
C SER A 51 -7.93 -2.38 -1.58
N ALA A 52 -7.70 -3.26 -0.61
CA ALA A 52 -8.62 -4.35 -0.32
C ALA A 52 -9.84 -3.84 0.47
N TRP A 53 -9.59 -2.95 1.42
CA TRP A 53 -10.60 -2.41 2.32
C TRP A 53 -10.20 -1.03 2.81
N GLU A 54 -11.06 -0.03 2.70
CA GLU A 54 -10.78 1.33 3.15
C GLU A 54 -11.17 1.59 4.62
N GLY A 55 -12.00 0.73 5.24
CA GLY A 55 -12.25 0.74 6.68
C GLY A 55 -13.17 1.85 7.19
N PHE A 56 -14.04 2.41 6.34
CA PHE A 56 -15.06 3.38 6.73
C PHE A 56 -16.35 3.17 5.90
N PRO A 57 -17.53 3.63 6.38
CA PRO A 57 -18.79 3.44 5.67
C PRO A 57 -18.73 3.96 4.22
N GLY A 58 -19.10 3.11 3.28
CA GLY A 58 -19.05 3.41 1.85
C GLY A 58 -17.67 3.49 1.22
N GLY A 59 -16.61 3.13 1.95
CA GLY A 59 -15.26 2.95 1.41
C GLY A 59 -15.19 1.75 0.46
N PHE A 60 -14.18 1.71 -0.39
CA PHE A 60 -13.97 0.55 -1.26
C PHE A 60 -13.67 -0.72 -0.44
N GLY A 61 -14.24 -1.85 -0.83
CA GLY A 61 -14.13 -3.12 -0.12
C GLY A 61 -15.02 -3.21 1.13
N THR A 62 -16.15 -2.50 1.15
CA THR A 62 -17.17 -2.61 2.20
C THR A 62 -18.48 -3.14 1.62
N GLU A 63 -19.35 -3.71 2.50
CA GLU A 63 -20.64 -4.29 2.13
C GLU A 63 -21.60 -3.31 1.41
N GLY A 64 -21.37 -2.01 1.52
CA GLY A 64 -22.21 -1.01 0.87
C GLY A 64 -21.94 0.42 1.37
N PRO A 65 -22.77 1.38 0.96
CA PRO A 65 -22.51 2.81 1.20
C PRO A 65 -22.57 3.20 2.68
N ASP A 66 -23.28 2.45 3.51
CA ASP A 66 -23.51 2.77 4.93
C ASP A 66 -22.78 1.83 5.89
N SER A 67 -22.03 0.85 5.38
CA SER A 67 -21.34 -0.17 6.19
C SER A 67 -19.81 -0.01 6.13
N PRO A 68 -19.08 -0.07 7.25
CA PRO A 68 -17.64 -0.20 7.27
C PRO A 68 -17.17 -1.66 7.22
N ILE A 69 -18.08 -2.64 7.24
CA ILE A 69 -17.75 -4.07 7.29
C ILE A 69 -17.08 -4.47 5.98
N ILE A 70 -16.02 -5.26 6.09
CA ILE A 70 -15.24 -5.71 4.94
C ILE A 70 -16.04 -6.65 4.04
N ASP A 71 -16.04 -6.35 2.75
CA ASP A 71 -16.49 -7.23 1.67
C ASP A 71 -15.51 -7.15 0.50
N LEU A 72 -14.83 -8.25 0.23
CA LEU A 72 -13.82 -8.34 -0.83
C LEU A 72 -14.40 -8.70 -2.20
N THR A 73 -15.71 -8.84 -2.35
CA THR A 73 -16.36 -9.25 -3.61
C THR A 73 -15.95 -8.33 -4.75
N GLU A 74 -16.13 -7.02 -4.60
CA GLU A 74 -15.76 -6.02 -5.62
C GLU A 74 -14.24 -5.89 -5.83
N PRO A 75 -13.38 -5.84 -4.78
CA PRO A 75 -11.93 -5.86 -4.93
C PRO A 75 -11.42 -7.08 -5.70
N LEU A 76 -11.91 -8.29 -5.41
CA LEU A 76 -11.48 -9.50 -6.10
C LEU A 76 -11.98 -9.57 -7.53
N ASP A 77 -13.19 -9.07 -7.82
CA ASP A 77 -13.70 -8.94 -9.16
C ASP A 77 -12.87 -7.92 -9.98
N LEU A 78 -12.46 -6.81 -9.35
CA LEU A 78 -11.55 -5.85 -9.99
C LEU A 78 -10.22 -6.47 -10.36
N ILE A 79 -9.60 -7.27 -9.47
CA ILE A 79 -8.34 -8.00 -9.74
C ILE A 79 -8.48 -8.88 -10.97
N ARG A 80 -9.52 -9.73 -11.02
CA ARG A 80 -9.79 -10.62 -12.16
C ARG A 80 -9.97 -9.84 -13.45
N GLY A 81 -10.82 -8.83 -13.42
CA GLY A 81 -11.12 -8.04 -14.62
C GLY A 81 -9.95 -7.21 -15.14
N LEU A 82 -9.05 -6.73 -14.27
CA LEU A 82 -7.84 -6.04 -14.71
C LEU A 82 -6.78 -7.00 -15.24
N GLU A 83 -6.65 -8.20 -14.65
CA GLU A 83 -5.76 -9.24 -15.18
C GLU A 83 -6.16 -9.66 -16.58
N GLU A 84 -7.47 -9.85 -16.85
CA GLU A 84 -8.01 -10.13 -18.18
C GLU A 84 -7.69 -9.03 -19.21
N ARG A 85 -7.41 -7.80 -18.74
CA ARG A 85 -7.04 -6.63 -19.54
C ARG A 85 -5.55 -6.34 -19.55
N GLY A 86 -4.74 -7.32 -19.14
CA GLY A 86 -3.28 -7.26 -19.25
C GLY A 86 -2.54 -6.77 -17.99
N ALA A 87 -3.19 -6.70 -16.83
CA ALA A 87 -2.47 -6.45 -15.58
C ALA A 87 -1.53 -7.63 -15.28
N GLN A 88 -0.27 -7.31 -14.98
CA GLN A 88 0.78 -8.29 -14.71
C GLN A 88 1.19 -8.32 -13.24
N TYR A 89 0.85 -7.28 -12.47
CA TYR A 89 1.05 -7.27 -11.03
C TYR A 89 0.05 -6.37 -10.31
N PHE A 90 -0.18 -6.67 -9.04
CA PHE A 90 -0.98 -5.83 -8.15
C PHE A 90 -0.22 -5.58 -6.85
N VAL A 91 -0.14 -4.31 -6.45
CA VAL A 91 0.34 -3.95 -5.11
C VAL A 91 -0.87 -3.91 -4.20
N GLN A 92 -0.97 -4.88 -3.29
CA GLN A 92 -2.02 -4.91 -2.30
C GLN A 92 -1.87 -3.72 -1.34
N SER A 93 -2.99 -3.10 -0.98
CA SER A 93 -3.05 -1.97 -0.05
C SER A 93 -4.33 -2.05 0.79
N GLY A 94 -4.46 -1.16 1.76
CA GLY A 94 -5.65 -1.01 2.59
C GLY A 94 -5.73 0.38 3.18
N GLY A 95 -6.90 0.73 3.70
CA GLY A 95 -7.16 2.02 4.32
C GLY A 95 -7.25 3.20 3.36
N SER A 96 -7.54 4.34 3.93
CA SER A 96 -7.53 5.64 3.27
C SER A 96 -6.59 6.58 4.02
N PRO A 97 -5.60 7.22 3.36
CA PRO A 97 -4.63 8.09 4.04
C PRO A 97 -5.26 9.30 4.75
N SER A 98 -6.47 9.69 4.36
CA SER A 98 -7.18 10.82 4.96
C SER A 98 -8.19 10.45 6.05
N ILE A 99 -8.56 9.16 6.15
CA ILE A 99 -9.65 8.73 7.05
C ILE A 99 -9.18 7.61 7.98
N THR A 100 -8.52 6.57 7.45
CA THR A 100 -8.12 5.36 8.17
C THR A 100 -6.60 5.16 8.08
N THR A 101 -5.85 6.16 8.51
CA THR A 101 -4.39 6.20 8.40
C THR A 101 -3.71 4.99 9.04
N ALA A 102 -4.23 4.51 10.18
CA ALA A 102 -3.67 3.34 10.87
C ALA A 102 -3.73 2.05 10.02
N ILE A 103 -4.75 1.91 9.17
CA ILE A 103 -4.84 0.79 8.22
C ILE A 103 -3.82 0.96 7.09
N THR A 104 -3.73 2.17 6.54
CA THR A 104 -2.80 2.48 5.44
C THR A 104 -1.35 2.42 5.87
N GLN A 105 -1.07 2.86 7.08
CA GLN A 105 0.26 2.98 7.67
C GLN A 105 0.25 2.42 9.08
N ALA A 106 0.14 1.11 9.23
CA ALA A 106 0.30 0.49 10.52
C ALA A 106 1.58 1.00 11.19
N ASP A 107 1.49 1.37 12.43
CA ASP A 107 2.58 1.94 13.22
C ASP A 107 2.92 1.06 14.43
N LYS A 108 3.80 1.58 15.28
CA LYS A 108 4.21 0.90 16.51
C LYS A 108 3.08 0.73 17.54
N HIS A 109 1.98 1.46 17.42
CA HIS A 109 0.84 1.43 18.35
C HIS A 109 -0.26 0.48 17.88
N ALA A 110 -0.35 0.23 16.57
CA ALA A 110 -1.38 -0.60 15.97
C ALA A 110 -0.81 -1.63 14.98
N PRO A 111 0.11 -2.53 15.41
CA PRO A 111 0.76 -3.50 14.54
C PRO A 111 -0.22 -4.53 13.98
N TYR A 112 -1.39 -4.69 14.61
CA TYR A 112 -2.46 -5.56 14.13
C TYR A 112 -2.81 -5.29 12.66
N PHE A 113 -2.91 -4.03 12.26
CA PHE A 113 -3.22 -3.69 10.87
C PHE A 113 -2.14 -4.16 9.88
N ALA A 114 -0.87 -4.27 10.30
CA ALA A 114 0.18 -4.83 9.46
C ALA A 114 -0.06 -6.31 9.13
N PHE A 115 -0.67 -7.05 10.04
CA PHE A 115 -0.97 -8.48 9.84
C PHE A 115 -2.24 -8.72 9.02
N LEU A 116 -3.13 -7.75 8.89
CA LEU A 116 -4.28 -7.83 7.98
C LEU A 116 -3.85 -7.76 6.50
N HIS A 117 -2.82 -6.98 6.18
CA HIS A 117 -2.37 -6.82 4.80
C HIS A 117 -1.99 -8.15 4.11
N PRO A 118 -1.20 -9.06 4.72
CA PRO A 118 -0.92 -10.36 4.11
C PRO A 118 -2.14 -11.25 3.94
N THR A 119 -3.17 -11.12 4.80
CA THR A 119 -4.43 -11.87 4.61
C THR A 119 -5.16 -11.38 3.37
N TRP A 120 -5.27 -10.07 3.17
CA TRP A 120 -5.86 -9.50 1.96
C TRP A 120 -5.04 -9.80 0.71
N ALA A 121 -3.71 -9.78 0.81
CA ALA A 121 -2.84 -10.14 -0.30
C ALA A 121 -3.04 -11.60 -0.73
N LYS A 122 -3.26 -12.52 0.22
CA LYS A 122 -3.62 -13.91 -0.07
C LYS A 122 -4.92 -14.02 -0.85
N GLU A 123 -5.95 -13.22 -0.48
CA GLU A 123 -7.21 -13.18 -1.22
C GLU A 123 -7.01 -12.64 -2.64
N PHE A 124 -6.20 -11.57 -2.82
CA PHE A 124 -5.83 -11.10 -4.15
C PHE A 124 -5.13 -12.17 -4.97
N LYS A 125 -4.20 -12.92 -4.34
CA LYS A 125 -3.48 -14.01 -5.00
C LYS A 125 -4.39 -15.16 -5.40
N SER A 126 -5.41 -15.45 -4.61
CA SER A 126 -6.42 -16.46 -4.97
C SER A 126 -7.32 -16.01 -6.13
N ALA A 127 -7.51 -14.71 -6.32
CA ALA A 127 -8.31 -14.16 -7.41
C ALA A 127 -7.50 -14.01 -8.71
N ALA A 128 -6.23 -13.66 -8.63
CA ALA A 128 -5.32 -13.55 -9.75
C ALA A 128 -4.84 -14.95 -10.21
N LYS A 129 -4.76 -15.18 -11.51
CA LYS A 129 -4.27 -16.45 -12.08
C LYS A 129 -2.79 -16.41 -12.45
N LYS A 130 -2.29 -15.24 -12.87
CA LYS A 130 -0.94 -15.05 -13.42
C LYS A 130 -0.26 -13.81 -12.87
N ALA A 131 -1.02 -12.77 -12.51
CA ALA A 131 -0.47 -11.51 -12.04
C ALA A 131 0.24 -11.69 -10.69
N ALA A 132 1.43 -11.11 -10.55
CA ALA A 132 2.17 -11.13 -9.31
C ALA A 132 1.50 -10.24 -8.25
N ILE A 133 1.43 -10.72 -7.02
CA ILE A 133 0.90 -9.98 -5.88
C ILE A 133 2.04 -9.46 -5.01
N VAL A 134 2.11 -8.14 -4.88
CA VAL A 134 3.10 -7.44 -4.07
C VAL A 134 2.45 -7.02 -2.76
N GLY A 135 2.86 -7.60 -1.66
CA GLY A 135 2.35 -7.25 -0.33
C GLY A 135 2.90 -5.92 0.15
N SER A 136 2.12 -5.18 0.92
CA SER A 136 2.52 -3.88 1.46
C SER A 136 2.53 -3.85 3.00
N ASN A 137 2.96 -2.70 3.56
CA ASN A 137 2.96 -2.38 4.99
C ASN A 137 4.04 -3.07 5.83
N TYR A 138 5.11 -3.57 5.22
CA TYR A 138 6.21 -4.25 5.92
C TYR A 138 7.14 -3.31 6.69
N SER A 139 7.13 -2.00 6.41
CA SER A 139 8.03 -1.04 7.09
C SER A 139 7.87 -1.01 8.61
N VAL A 140 6.71 -1.38 9.14
CA VAL A 140 6.43 -1.43 10.57
C VAL A 140 7.24 -2.52 11.30
N PHE A 141 7.54 -3.61 10.63
CA PHE A 141 8.31 -4.71 11.23
C PHE A 141 9.79 -4.36 11.44
N ARG A 142 10.36 -3.47 10.62
CA ARG A 142 11.77 -3.06 10.74
C ARG A 142 12.71 -4.27 10.84
N ASN A 143 13.65 -4.21 11.77
CA ASN A 143 14.53 -5.31 12.19
C ASN A 143 13.94 -6.16 13.35
N GLY A 144 12.63 -6.14 13.55
CA GLY A 144 11.95 -6.82 14.65
C GLY A 144 11.94 -6.03 15.98
N ARG A 145 12.66 -4.91 16.06
CA ARG A 145 12.73 -4.07 17.27
C ARG A 145 11.68 -2.94 17.27
N ASN A 146 10.47 -3.26 16.86
CA ASN A 146 9.31 -2.40 17.06
C ASN A 146 8.76 -2.68 18.48
N GLY A 147 8.39 -1.61 19.23
CA GLY A 147 8.01 -1.71 20.63
C GLY A 147 6.98 -2.80 20.96
N CYS A 148 5.99 -3.05 20.09
CA CYS A 148 4.98 -4.10 20.27
C CYS A 148 5.47 -5.50 19.88
N LEU A 149 6.57 -5.62 19.15
CA LEU A 149 7.08 -6.87 18.56
C LEU A 149 8.49 -7.20 19.05
N ALA A 150 9.02 -6.45 20.01
CA ALA A 150 10.41 -6.49 20.40
C ALA A 150 10.83 -7.75 21.19
N ALA A 151 9.90 -8.57 21.66
CA ALA A 151 10.22 -9.72 22.50
C ALA A 151 11.09 -10.78 21.79
N GLU A 152 10.90 -10.96 20.47
CA GLU A 152 11.68 -11.88 19.65
C GLU A 152 12.02 -11.20 18.31
N PRO A 153 13.04 -10.32 18.28
CA PRO A 153 13.32 -9.51 17.08
C PRO A 153 13.54 -10.31 15.81
N GLU A 154 14.25 -11.43 15.88
CA GLU A 154 14.55 -12.28 14.71
C GLU A 154 13.28 -12.86 14.09
N LYS A 155 12.29 -13.21 14.93
CA LYS A 155 10.98 -13.75 14.50
C LYS A 155 9.94 -12.67 14.18
N ASN A 156 10.27 -11.41 14.36
CA ASN A 156 9.33 -10.29 14.19
C ASN A 156 9.81 -9.24 13.17
N SER A 157 10.93 -9.51 12.49
CA SER A 157 11.49 -8.60 11.50
C SER A 157 10.73 -8.62 10.16
N MET A 158 10.96 -7.58 9.34
CA MET A 158 10.43 -7.58 7.98
C MET A 158 11.00 -8.71 7.12
N PHE A 159 12.21 -9.17 7.42
CA PHE A 159 12.83 -10.30 6.71
C PHE A 159 12.13 -11.60 7.07
N PHE A 160 11.88 -11.84 8.35
CA PHE A 160 11.13 -12.99 8.80
C PHE A 160 9.71 -13.03 8.20
N TYR A 161 8.93 -11.96 8.38
CA TYR A 161 7.56 -11.93 7.84
C TYR A 161 7.53 -11.88 6.32
N GLY A 162 8.48 -11.20 5.68
CA GLY A 162 8.59 -11.18 4.22
C GLY A 162 8.81 -12.58 3.66
N SER A 163 9.82 -13.30 4.14
CA SER A 163 10.10 -14.68 3.74
C SER A 163 8.93 -15.61 4.04
N LYS A 164 8.42 -15.56 5.28
CA LYS A 164 7.29 -16.38 5.71
C LYS A 164 6.07 -16.24 4.81
N PHE A 165 5.69 -15.01 4.44
CA PHE A 165 4.50 -14.80 3.64
C PHE A 165 4.69 -15.15 2.15
N ILE A 166 5.93 -15.10 1.66
CA ILE A 166 6.28 -15.66 0.33
C ILE A 166 6.22 -17.18 0.38
N GLU A 167 6.82 -17.83 1.37
CA GLU A 167 6.80 -19.28 1.56
C GLU A 167 5.37 -19.82 1.75
N GLU A 168 4.53 -19.10 2.49
CA GLU A 168 3.11 -19.42 2.68
C GLU A 168 2.24 -19.09 1.44
N ASN A 169 2.86 -18.66 0.34
CA ASN A 169 2.19 -18.29 -0.91
C ASN A 169 1.10 -17.21 -0.74
N LYS A 170 1.30 -16.27 0.20
CA LYS A 170 0.40 -15.12 0.40
C LYS A 170 0.73 -13.96 -0.53
N VAL A 171 2.02 -13.79 -0.85
CA VAL A 171 2.54 -12.75 -1.74
C VAL A 171 3.66 -13.32 -2.60
N ASP A 172 3.97 -12.67 -3.73
CA ASP A 172 5.14 -12.99 -4.56
C ASP A 172 6.33 -12.11 -4.22
N MET A 173 6.05 -10.87 -3.79
CA MET A 173 7.06 -9.87 -3.43
C MET A 173 6.55 -9.01 -2.29
N ILE A 174 7.46 -8.30 -1.62
CA ILE A 174 7.12 -7.30 -0.60
C ILE A 174 7.47 -5.89 -1.08
N ALA A 175 6.59 -4.93 -0.80
CA ALA A 175 6.82 -3.51 -1.07
C ALA A 175 7.20 -2.78 0.22
N LEU A 176 8.21 -1.94 0.13
CA LEU A 176 8.69 -1.11 1.21
C LEU A 176 8.35 0.36 0.93
N GLY A 177 7.49 0.95 1.76
CA GLY A 177 7.18 2.38 1.69
C GLY A 177 8.19 3.22 2.47
N ARG A 178 7.88 3.52 3.73
CA ARG A 178 8.70 4.37 4.61
C ARG A 178 10.14 3.86 4.78
N GLN A 179 10.37 2.56 4.74
CA GLN A 179 11.69 1.96 4.80
C GLN A 179 12.55 2.33 3.58
N SER A 180 11.97 2.44 2.40
CA SER A 180 12.72 2.88 1.20
C SER A 180 13.18 4.34 1.28
N PHE A 181 12.48 5.20 2.02
CA PHE A 181 12.97 6.55 2.32
C PHE A 181 14.12 6.54 3.31
N ALA A 182 14.07 5.64 4.32
CA ALA A 182 15.14 5.55 5.32
C ALA A 182 16.42 4.98 4.71
N ASP A 183 16.30 3.94 3.89
CA ASP A 183 17.42 3.31 3.18
C ASP A 183 17.00 2.83 1.79
N PRO A 184 17.22 3.63 0.74
CA PRO A 184 16.93 3.22 -0.63
C PRO A 184 17.82 2.07 -1.12
N TYR A 185 18.97 1.85 -0.48
CA TYR A 185 19.92 0.79 -0.84
C TYR A 185 19.71 -0.51 -0.08
N LEU A 186 18.62 -0.63 0.70
CA LEU A 186 18.32 -1.84 1.48
C LEU A 186 18.38 -3.13 0.63
N PRO A 187 17.77 -3.22 -0.57
CA PRO A 187 17.85 -4.45 -1.37
C PRO A 187 19.27 -4.77 -1.86
N GLN A 188 20.09 -3.74 -2.11
CA GLN A 188 21.49 -3.94 -2.48
C GLN A 188 22.31 -4.43 -1.29
N LYS A 189 22.14 -3.81 -0.12
CA LYS A 189 22.82 -4.21 1.11
C LYS A 189 22.53 -5.65 1.49
N LEU A 190 21.26 -6.07 1.35
CA LEU A 190 20.90 -7.49 1.56
C LEU A 190 21.65 -8.43 0.62
N ARG A 191 21.70 -8.12 -0.67
CA ARG A 191 22.43 -8.96 -1.65
C ARG A 191 23.92 -9.03 -1.39
N GLU A 192 24.48 -8.00 -0.76
CA GLU A 192 25.91 -7.88 -0.46
C GLU A 192 26.26 -8.37 0.98
N GLY A 193 25.29 -8.86 1.76
CA GLY A 193 25.51 -9.30 3.14
C GLY A 193 25.84 -8.17 4.13
N ARG A 194 25.42 -6.92 3.82
CA ARG A 194 25.67 -5.70 4.63
C ARG A 194 24.43 -5.29 5.40
N GLU A 195 23.78 -6.22 6.07
CA GLU A 195 22.51 -5.96 6.77
C GLU A 195 22.68 -5.04 7.99
N ASP A 196 23.85 -5.07 8.62
CA ASP A 196 24.23 -4.21 9.75
C ASP A 196 24.32 -2.72 9.37
N GLU A 197 24.51 -2.41 8.08
CA GLU A 197 24.54 -1.05 7.57
C GLU A 197 23.15 -0.48 7.24
N ILE A 198 22.07 -1.25 7.39
CA ILE A 198 20.73 -0.82 7.02
C ILE A 198 20.24 0.29 7.97
N LYS A 199 19.82 1.41 7.38
CA LYS A 199 19.17 2.51 8.10
C LYS A 199 17.68 2.20 8.28
N TRP A 200 17.31 1.77 9.47
CA TRP A 200 15.94 1.35 9.76
C TRP A 200 15.00 2.55 9.96
N CYS A 201 13.84 2.52 9.29
CA CYS A 201 12.80 3.52 9.47
C CYS A 201 12.41 3.61 10.97
N THR A 202 12.42 4.81 11.51
CA THR A 202 12.10 5.07 12.93
C THR A 202 10.60 5.17 13.20
N LEU A 203 9.76 5.06 12.17
CA LEU A 203 8.29 5.22 12.24
C LEU A 203 7.87 6.58 12.87
N CYS A 204 8.64 7.63 12.62
CA CYS A 204 8.40 8.96 13.15
C CYS A 204 7.35 9.78 12.36
N ASP A 205 6.93 9.27 11.21
CA ASP A 205 5.95 9.85 10.28
C ASP A 205 6.24 11.30 9.79
N ASN A 206 7.44 11.81 9.99
CA ASN A 206 7.85 13.11 9.46
C ASN A 206 7.75 13.20 7.92
N CYS A 207 8.01 12.10 7.22
CA CYS A 207 7.78 12.01 5.77
C CYS A 207 6.30 12.11 5.40
N LEU A 208 5.38 11.62 6.24
CA LEU A 208 3.95 11.78 6.08
C LEU A 208 3.53 13.25 6.28
N GLU A 209 4.10 13.94 7.27
CA GLU A 209 3.85 15.38 7.46
C GLU A 209 4.24 16.17 6.22
N LEU A 210 5.42 15.89 5.63
CA LEU A 210 5.84 16.51 4.37
C LEU A 210 4.85 16.21 3.22
N LEU A 211 4.37 14.97 3.10
CA LEU A 211 3.38 14.58 2.11
C LEU A 211 2.07 15.36 2.26
N ILE A 212 1.51 15.42 3.47
CA ILE A 212 0.26 16.13 3.76
C ILE A 212 0.40 17.62 3.45
N ARG A 213 1.58 18.20 3.73
CA ARG A 213 1.89 19.60 3.44
C ARG A 213 2.32 19.86 1.99
N GLN A 214 2.26 18.83 1.12
CA GLN A 214 2.65 18.91 -0.30
C GLN A 214 4.08 19.45 -0.50
N ARG A 215 5.00 18.97 0.33
CA ARG A 215 6.44 19.28 0.25
C ARG A 215 7.21 18.11 -0.38
N GLU A 216 8.48 18.34 -0.68
CA GLU A 216 9.40 17.29 -1.09
C GLU A 216 9.47 16.19 -0.01
N ILE A 217 9.31 14.94 -0.41
CA ILE A 217 9.14 13.81 0.50
C ILE A 217 10.43 12.98 0.59
N GLY A 218 10.87 12.71 1.81
CA GLY A 218 12.00 11.82 2.09
C GLY A 218 12.19 11.60 3.58
N CYS A 219 13.26 10.90 3.94
CA CYS A 219 13.53 10.57 5.33
C CYS A 219 14.16 11.75 6.06
N CYS A 220 13.41 12.36 6.98
CA CYS A 220 13.92 13.46 7.82
C CYS A 220 14.89 12.98 8.92
N THR A 221 15.00 11.68 9.19
CA THR A 221 15.93 11.15 10.19
C THR A 221 17.34 10.98 9.64
N TYR A 222 17.47 10.55 8.39
CA TYR A 222 18.76 10.17 7.81
C TYR A 222 19.24 11.07 6.68
N ASN A 223 18.43 12.03 6.24
CA ASN A 223 18.78 12.95 5.16
C ASN A 223 18.55 14.40 5.59
N ARG A 224 19.64 15.15 5.70
CA ARG A 224 19.64 16.55 6.17
C ARG A 224 18.77 17.47 5.31
N HIS A 225 18.74 17.27 4.00
CA HIS A 225 17.87 18.06 3.10
C HIS A 225 16.41 18.02 3.56
N TYR A 226 15.86 16.81 3.79
CA TYR A 226 14.46 16.68 4.24
C TYR A 226 14.24 17.11 5.69
N THR A 227 15.27 17.04 6.54
CA THR A 227 15.21 17.64 7.88
C THR A 227 15.04 19.16 7.77
N ASP A 228 15.80 19.81 6.91
CA ASP A 228 15.71 21.25 6.70
C ASP A 228 14.37 21.67 6.05
N VAL A 229 13.83 20.85 5.12
CA VAL A 229 12.49 21.05 4.55
C VAL A 229 11.43 20.96 5.65
N LEU A 230 11.51 19.96 6.53
CA LEU A 230 10.56 19.78 7.64
C LEU A 230 10.60 20.96 8.62
N VAL A 231 11.80 21.43 8.99
CA VAL A 231 11.97 22.58 9.88
C VAL A 231 11.33 23.84 9.28
N ARG A 232 11.56 24.12 8.00
CA ARG A 232 10.92 25.26 7.29
C ARG A 232 9.39 25.09 7.26
N THR A 233 8.91 23.91 6.95
CA THR A 233 7.46 23.60 6.89
C THR A 233 6.79 23.82 8.25
N ARG A 234 7.42 23.38 9.34
CA ARG A 234 6.89 23.59 10.69
C ARG A 234 6.94 25.03 11.16
N LYS A 235 7.90 25.83 10.68
CA LYS A 235 7.90 27.28 10.92
C LYS A 235 6.74 27.98 10.22
N GLU A 236 6.36 27.51 9.02
CA GLU A 236 5.29 28.11 8.21
C GLU A 236 3.89 27.71 8.71
N PHE A 237 3.68 26.44 9.04
CA PHE A 237 2.34 25.87 9.32
C PHE A 237 2.13 25.36 10.75
N GLY A 238 3.15 25.39 11.58
CA GLY A 238 3.18 24.64 12.84
C GLY A 238 3.36 23.13 12.63
N PRO A 239 3.62 22.34 13.69
CA PRO A 239 3.67 20.88 13.62
C PRO A 239 2.30 20.32 13.27
N LEU A 240 2.28 19.17 12.58
CA LEU A 240 1.04 18.42 12.34
C LEU A 240 0.51 17.92 13.69
N LYS A 241 -0.76 18.20 13.99
CA LYS A 241 -1.44 17.78 15.22
C LYS A 241 -2.02 16.39 15.07
#